data_76358f00fe7aec0f60036f234805c2da
#
_entry.id   76358f00fe7aec0f60036f234805c2da
#
_cell.length_a   1.000
_cell.length_b   1.000
_cell.length_c   1.000
_cell.angle_alpha   90.00
_cell.angle_beta   90.00
_cell.angle_gamma   90.00
#
_symmetry.space_group_name_H-M   'P 1'
#
loop_
_entity.id
_entity.type
_entity.pdbx_description
1 polymer ?
#
loop_
_entity_poly.entity_id
_entity_poly.type
_entity_poly.pdbx_seq_one_letter_code
_entity_poly.pdbx_strand_id
1 'polypeptide(L)'
;MSAHTITARPLDATAFAPFGDIIDIRPQPDKIINQGKCARYHDLAGLDFTKGGKAGISLFDAEARSFPYRLELMERHPLGSQAFLPLHEQPFLVIVAEDNNGKPGQPQAFITPPSV
;
A
#
# COMPACT_ATOMS: atom_id res chain seq x y z
N MET A 1 6.57 -5.13 -30.55
CA MET A 1 5.78 -4.34 -29.61
C MET A 1 6.68 -3.57 -28.68
N SER A 2 6.44 -2.29 -28.56
CA SER A 2 7.17 -1.49 -27.60
C SER A 2 6.59 -1.71 -26.20
N ALA A 3 7.46 -1.81 -25.22
CA ALA A 3 7.05 -1.88 -23.84
C ALA A 3 6.69 -0.47 -23.34
N HIS A 4 5.68 -0.39 -22.48
CA HIS A 4 5.40 0.85 -21.78
C HIS A 4 6.32 0.99 -20.59
N THR A 5 6.90 2.17 -20.43
CA THR A 5 7.71 2.49 -19.28
C THR A 5 6.84 3.24 -18.27
N ILE A 6 6.87 2.78 -17.03
CA ILE A 6 6.18 3.43 -15.92
C ILE A 6 7.24 4.01 -14.99
N THR A 7 7.08 5.28 -14.66
CA THR A 7 7.97 5.92 -13.70
C THR A 7 7.32 5.89 -12.32
N ALA A 8 8.04 5.41 -11.32
CA ALA A 8 7.57 5.43 -9.95
C ALA A 8 7.54 6.86 -9.44
N ARG A 9 6.49 7.20 -8.70
CA ARG A 9 6.31 8.52 -8.09
C ARG A 9 6.13 8.38 -6.59
N PRO A 10 6.37 9.45 -5.83
CA PRO A 10 6.14 9.40 -4.38
C PRO A 10 4.70 9.00 -4.07
N LEU A 11 4.53 8.21 -3.01
CA LEU A 11 3.20 7.80 -2.56
C LEU A 11 2.42 9.04 -2.11
N ASP A 12 1.23 9.21 -2.65
CA ASP A 12 0.38 10.36 -2.44
C ASP A 12 -1.06 9.90 -2.24
N ALA A 13 -1.71 10.40 -1.20
CA ALA A 13 -3.05 9.95 -0.82
C ALA A 13 -4.07 10.17 -1.94
N THR A 14 -3.99 11.29 -2.63
CA THR A 14 -4.92 11.60 -3.73
C THR A 14 -4.72 10.67 -4.91
N ALA A 15 -3.47 10.48 -5.32
CA ALA A 15 -3.14 9.61 -6.46
C ALA A 15 -3.38 8.14 -6.15
N PHE A 16 -3.24 7.73 -4.89
CA PHE A 16 -3.43 6.35 -4.47
C PHE A 16 -4.89 6.03 -4.10
N ALA A 17 -5.75 7.03 -3.99
CA ALA A 17 -7.13 6.85 -3.53
C ALA A 17 -7.90 5.74 -4.29
N PRO A 18 -7.75 5.55 -5.61
CA PRO A 18 -8.44 4.45 -6.30
C PRO A 18 -8.02 3.06 -5.85
N PHE A 19 -6.87 2.93 -5.20
CA PHE A 19 -6.30 1.63 -4.83
C PHE A 19 -6.42 1.33 -3.34
N GLY A 20 -6.53 2.33 -2.50
CA GLY A 20 -6.66 2.12 -1.07
C GLY A 20 -6.29 3.32 -0.23
N ASP A 21 -6.11 3.05 1.05
CA ASP A 21 -5.79 4.05 2.05
C ASP A 21 -4.30 4.05 2.37
N ILE A 22 -3.78 5.19 2.78
CA ILE A 22 -2.42 5.31 3.29
C ILE A 22 -2.47 5.44 4.79
N ILE A 23 -1.74 4.56 5.48
CA ILE A 23 -1.59 4.59 6.92
C ILE A 23 -0.39 5.47 7.23
N ASP A 24 -0.64 6.63 7.80
CA ASP A 24 0.41 7.63 8.03
C ASP A 24 0.10 8.42 9.30
N ILE A 25 1.14 9.01 9.88
CA ILE A 25 1.01 9.92 11.00
C ILE A 25 0.60 11.29 10.45
N ARG A 26 -0.63 11.69 10.75
CA ARG A 26 -1.15 12.99 10.35
C ARG A 26 -0.47 14.09 11.15
N PRO A 27 -0.55 15.36 10.69
CA PRO A 27 -0.02 16.47 11.47
C PRO A 27 -0.60 16.55 12.88
N GLN A 28 -1.86 16.15 13.04
CA GLN A 28 -2.51 16.13 14.34
C GLN A 28 -3.16 14.78 14.59
N PRO A 29 -2.99 14.20 15.79
CA PRO A 29 -3.68 12.97 16.15
C PRO A 29 -5.17 13.24 16.38
N ASP A 30 -5.97 12.18 16.29
CA ASP A 30 -7.39 12.28 16.62
C ASP A 30 -7.59 12.56 18.10
N LYS A 31 -6.72 12.03 18.94
CA LYS A 31 -6.82 12.21 20.38
C LYS A 31 -5.48 11.96 21.08
N ILE A 32 -5.23 12.69 22.13
CA ILE A 32 -4.13 12.43 23.06
C ILE A 32 -4.70 11.66 24.25
N ILE A 33 -4.16 10.48 24.51
CA ILE A 33 -4.64 9.60 25.58
C ILE A 33 -3.50 9.26 26.55
N ASN A 34 -3.81 8.45 27.57
CA ASN A 34 -2.83 7.98 28.57
C ASN A 34 -2.10 9.14 29.23
N GLN A 35 -2.89 10.12 29.74
CA GLN A 35 -2.34 11.27 30.46
C GLN A 35 -1.39 12.13 29.63
N GLY A 36 -1.70 12.28 28.35
CA GLY A 36 -0.88 13.09 27.46
C GLY A 36 0.36 12.38 26.91
N LYS A 37 0.51 11.09 27.19
CA LYS A 37 1.70 10.33 26.80
C LYS A 37 1.56 9.58 25.48
N CYS A 38 0.35 9.56 24.91
CA CYS A 38 0.09 8.79 23.68
C CYS A 38 -0.78 9.57 22.71
N ALA A 39 -0.25 9.82 21.52
CA ALA A 39 -1.01 10.39 20.42
C ALA A 39 -1.69 9.24 19.66
N ARG A 40 -3.02 9.30 19.54
CA ARG A 40 -3.78 8.26 18.84
C ARG A 40 -4.19 8.74 17.47
N TYR A 41 -3.84 7.95 16.47
CA TYR A 41 -4.27 8.11 15.07
C TYR A 41 -5.25 6.99 14.77
N HIS A 42 -6.53 7.30 14.86
CA HIS A 42 -7.58 6.30 14.90
C HIS A 42 -8.07 5.92 13.52
N ASP A 43 -8.22 4.61 13.30
CA ASP A 43 -8.96 4.04 12.16
C ASP A 43 -8.54 4.62 10.80
N LEU A 44 -7.24 4.56 10.54
CA LEU A 44 -6.66 5.15 9.33
C LEU A 44 -7.00 4.37 8.06
N ALA A 45 -7.35 3.09 8.19
CA ALA A 45 -7.74 2.24 7.08
C ALA A 45 -8.79 1.24 7.55
N GLY A 46 -9.77 0.95 6.69
CA GLY A 46 -10.83 0.01 7.00
C GLY A 46 -10.48 -1.42 6.63
N LEU A 47 -11.04 -2.38 7.36
CA LEU A 47 -10.97 -3.80 7.05
C LEU A 47 -12.36 -4.30 6.69
N ASP A 48 -12.47 -4.96 5.55
CA ASP A 48 -13.74 -5.46 5.03
C ASP A 48 -13.68 -6.98 4.84
N PHE A 49 -14.61 -7.69 5.48
CA PHE A 49 -14.70 -9.15 5.42
C PHE A 49 -16.03 -9.62 4.86
N THR A 50 -16.79 -8.77 4.18
CA THR A 50 -18.15 -9.10 3.73
C THR A 50 -18.19 -10.22 2.71
N LYS A 51 -17.06 -10.57 2.10
CA LYS A 51 -16.98 -11.66 1.12
C LYS A 51 -16.41 -12.95 1.71
N GLY A 52 -16.43 -13.10 3.02
CA GLY A 52 -16.05 -14.35 3.68
C GLY A 52 -14.55 -14.53 3.91
N GLY A 53 -13.77 -13.49 3.74
CA GLY A 53 -12.34 -13.56 4.04
C GLY A 53 -12.07 -13.64 5.53
N LYS A 54 -10.85 -14.06 5.88
CA LYS A 54 -10.37 -14.09 7.26
C LYS A 54 -9.13 -13.23 7.38
N ALA A 55 -8.99 -12.53 8.51
CA ALA A 55 -7.80 -11.77 8.80
C ALA A 55 -6.62 -12.70 9.09
N GLY A 56 -5.45 -12.32 8.62
CA GLY A 56 -4.22 -13.05 8.90
C GLY A 56 -3.05 -12.09 8.86
N ILE A 57 -1.95 -12.49 9.48
CA ILE A 57 -0.72 -11.71 9.50
C ILE A 57 0.38 -12.59 8.92
N SER A 58 1.11 -12.06 7.93
CA SER A 58 2.22 -12.75 7.31
C SER A 58 3.44 -11.85 7.29
N LEU A 59 4.61 -12.45 7.35
CA LEU A 59 5.88 -11.74 7.19
C LEU A 59 6.45 -12.06 5.82
N PHE A 60 6.94 -11.05 5.14
CA PHE A 60 7.58 -11.21 3.84
C PHE A 60 9.02 -10.72 3.91
N ASP A 61 9.94 -11.63 3.67
CA ASP A 61 11.37 -11.31 3.58
C ASP A 61 11.71 -11.20 2.09
N ALA A 62 11.54 -10.01 1.54
CA ALA A 62 11.68 -9.78 0.10
C ALA A 62 13.06 -9.25 -0.24
N GLU A 63 13.59 -9.71 -1.36
CA GLU A 63 14.84 -9.20 -1.91
C GLU A 63 14.57 -7.97 -2.77
N ALA A 64 15.51 -7.02 -2.74
CA ALA A 64 15.45 -5.85 -3.58
C ALA A 64 15.58 -6.22 -5.05
N ARG A 65 14.89 -5.50 -5.90
CA ARG A 65 14.98 -5.67 -7.36
C ARG A 65 15.83 -4.58 -7.97
N SER A 66 16.45 -4.90 -9.10
CA SER A 66 17.18 -3.92 -9.88
C SER A 66 16.26 -3.16 -10.83
N PHE A 67 16.59 -1.92 -11.11
CA PHE A 67 15.84 -1.10 -12.05
C PHE A 67 16.67 -0.88 -13.33
N PRO A 68 16.03 -0.77 -14.50
CA PRO A 68 14.58 -0.91 -14.69
C PRO A 68 14.12 -2.35 -14.43
N TYR A 69 12.96 -2.48 -13.81
CA TYR A 69 12.35 -3.78 -13.48
C TYR A 69 11.22 -4.08 -14.48
N ARG A 70 11.24 -5.28 -15.03
CA ARG A 70 10.20 -5.71 -15.96
C ARG A 70 9.03 -6.32 -15.19
N LEU A 71 7.87 -5.67 -15.26
CA LEU A 71 6.66 -6.17 -14.62
C LEU A 71 6.03 -7.24 -15.51
N GLU A 72 6.01 -8.49 -15.02
CA GLU A 72 5.48 -9.63 -15.76
C GLU A 72 4.25 -10.24 -15.10
N LEU A 73 4.07 -10.04 -13.80
CA LEU A 73 3.03 -10.70 -13.02
C LEU A 73 2.45 -9.76 -11.99
N MET A 74 1.13 -9.76 -11.88
CA MET A 74 0.42 -9.08 -10.81
C MET A 74 -0.55 -10.04 -10.14
N GLU A 75 -0.80 -9.84 -8.85
CA GLU A 75 -1.73 -10.65 -8.09
C GLU A 75 -3.06 -9.90 -7.88
N ARG A 76 -4.14 -10.63 -7.88
CA ARG A 76 -5.49 -10.13 -7.63
C ARG A 76 -6.01 -10.70 -6.32
N HIS A 77 -6.54 -9.84 -5.46
CA HIS A 77 -7.07 -10.24 -4.15
C HIS A 77 -8.54 -9.81 -4.03
N PRO A 78 -9.47 -10.59 -4.59
CA PRO A 78 -10.88 -10.15 -4.67
C PRO A 78 -11.66 -10.31 -3.37
N LEU A 79 -11.14 -11.05 -2.38
CA LEU A 79 -11.89 -11.34 -1.15
C LEU A 79 -11.64 -10.34 -0.03
N GLY A 80 -10.67 -9.47 -0.17
CA GLY A 80 -10.37 -8.52 0.88
C GLY A 80 -9.22 -7.61 0.52
N SER A 81 -8.72 -6.89 1.51
CA SER A 81 -7.62 -5.96 1.35
C SER A 81 -6.33 -6.52 1.97
N GLN A 82 -5.20 -5.93 1.58
CA GLN A 82 -3.90 -6.19 2.19
C GLN A 82 -3.34 -4.90 2.75
N ALA A 83 -2.76 -4.98 3.95
CA ALA A 83 -2.00 -3.88 4.53
C ALA A 83 -0.53 -4.23 4.51
N PHE A 84 0.30 -3.29 4.10
CA PHE A 84 1.75 -3.43 4.09
C PHE A 84 2.34 -2.50 5.12
N LEU A 85 2.92 -3.07 6.17
CA LEU A 85 3.51 -2.34 7.29
C LEU A 85 5.00 -2.68 7.32
N PRO A 86 5.88 -1.79 6.83
CA PRO A 86 7.30 -2.09 6.81
C PRO A 86 7.88 -2.16 8.22
N LEU A 87 8.80 -3.09 8.43
CA LEU A 87 9.52 -3.26 9.70
C LEU A 87 10.90 -2.60 9.69
N HIS A 88 11.23 -1.88 8.65
CA HIS A 88 12.48 -1.15 8.51
C HIS A 88 12.23 0.24 7.95
N GLU A 89 13.26 1.08 7.97
CA GLU A 89 13.13 2.48 7.57
C GLU A 89 13.22 2.71 6.05
N GLN A 90 13.63 1.70 5.31
CA GLN A 90 13.83 1.85 3.87
C GLN A 90 12.51 1.96 3.12
N PRO A 91 12.43 2.83 2.11
CA PRO A 91 11.25 2.88 1.26
C PRO A 91 11.12 1.62 0.42
N PHE A 92 9.91 1.34 -0.04
CA PHE A 92 9.67 0.24 -0.96
C PHE A 92 8.75 0.68 -2.10
N LEU A 93 8.78 -0.09 -3.17
CA LEU A 93 7.99 0.17 -4.36
C LEU A 93 6.67 -0.58 -4.26
N VAL A 94 5.57 0.12 -4.55
CA VAL A 94 4.23 -0.45 -4.64
C VAL A 94 3.74 -0.29 -6.07
N ILE A 95 3.39 -1.38 -6.72
CA ILE A 95 2.82 -1.36 -8.07
C ILE A 95 1.40 -1.87 -7.98
N VAL A 96 0.46 -1.05 -8.43
CA VAL A 96 -0.97 -1.34 -8.35
C VAL A 96 -1.66 -1.08 -9.68
N ALA A 97 -2.77 -1.76 -9.89
CA ALA A 97 -3.64 -1.54 -11.04
C ALA A 97 -5.09 -1.78 -10.63
N GLU A 98 -6.01 -1.06 -11.24
CA GLU A 98 -7.42 -1.32 -11.05
C GLU A 98 -7.81 -2.64 -11.72
N ASP A 99 -8.82 -3.31 -11.17
CA ASP A 99 -9.37 -4.52 -11.79
C ASP A 99 -10.21 -4.13 -13.00
N ASN A 100 -9.80 -4.60 -14.16
CA ASN A 100 -10.53 -4.39 -15.41
C ASN A 100 -11.06 -5.73 -15.90
N ASN A 101 -12.22 -6.13 -15.40
CA ASN A 101 -12.87 -7.40 -15.72
C ASN A 101 -11.96 -8.61 -15.50
N GLY A 102 -11.27 -8.64 -14.37
CA GLY A 102 -10.37 -9.73 -13.99
C GLY A 102 -8.96 -9.60 -14.53
N LYS A 103 -8.67 -8.54 -15.27
CA LYS A 103 -7.34 -8.24 -15.77
C LYS A 103 -6.84 -6.93 -15.17
N PRO A 104 -5.53 -6.77 -15.00
CA PRO A 104 -5.04 -5.50 -14.49
C PRO A 104 -5.25 -4.38 -15.50
N GLY A 105 -5.72 -3.24 -15.03
CA GLY A 105 -5.73 -2.01 -15.80
C GLY A 105 -4.32 -1.47 -15.96
N GLN A 106 -4.18 -0.18 -16.28
CA GLN A 106 -2.87 0.44 -16.42
C GLN A 106 -2.15 0.44 -15.06
N PRO A 107 -1.00 -0.23 -14.94
CA PRO A 107 -0.26 -0.23 -13.67
C PRO A 107 0.28 1.15 -13.33
N GLN A 108 0.31 1.44 -12.04
CA GLN A 108 0.92 2.65 -11.49
C GLN A 108 1.89 2.24 -10.39
N ALA A 109 3.00 2.94 -10.31
CA ALA A 109 4.06 2.64 -9.36
C ALA A 109 4.27 3.81 -8.40
N PHE A 110 4.38 3.48 -7.13
CA PHE A 110 4.57 4.45 -6.05
C PHE A 110 5.75 4.05 -5.18
N ILE A 111 6.49 5.03 -4.73
CA ILE A 111 7.57 4.83 -3.75
C ILE A 111 7.09 5.33 -2.40
N THR A 112 7.12 4.46 -1.41
CA THR A 112 6.76 4.85 -0.03
C THR A 112 7.85 5.75 0.54
N PRO A 113 7.51 6.69 1.45
CA PRO A 113 8.54 7.42 2.18
C PRO A 113 9.24 6.46 3.16
N PRO A 114 10.42 6.83 3.66
CA PRO A 114 11.05 6.07 4.71
C PRO A 114 10.15 5.95 5.94
N SER A 115 10.14 4.79 6.57
CA SER A 115 9.35 4.56 7.79
C SER A 115 9.91 5.35 8.96
N VAL A 116 9.03 5.77 9.85
CA VAL A 116 9.40 6.46 11.10
C VAL A 116 9.34 5.52 12.28
#